data_90a1cdf62f13cee89d1c9c55af029bd5
#
_entry.id   90a1cdf62f13cee89d1c9c55af029bd5
#
_cell.length_a   1.000
_cell.length_b   1.000
_cell.length_c   1.000
_cell.angle_alpha   90.00
_cell.angle_beta   90.00
_cell.angle_gamma   90.00
#
_symmetry.space_group_name_H-M   'P 1'
#
loop_
_entity.id
_entity.type
_entity.pdbx_description
1 polymer ?
#
loop_
_entity_poly.entity_id
_entity_poly.type
_entity_poly.pdbx_seq_one_letter_code
_entity_poly.pdbx_strand_id
1 'polypeptide(L)'
;MTDNTKKTLRILFPPWQGGNQELYGFGARLLHWLSPETCSPLYTINVPEFNPDSPEPEDGLLYRRQLLSQHDEAWAVLEKEDPDHIVVFGGDCLVDQAPFAWMNHKHNGEMGVLWIDSHPDVKTPRDFTNGHT
;
A
#
# COMPACT_ATOMS: atom_id res chain seq x y z
N MET A 1 -5.00 29.44 20.34
CA MET A 1 -4.75 29.25 18.90
C MET A 1 -4.51 27.75 18.75
N THR A 2 -5.48 27.01 18.24
CA THR A 2 -5.27 25.59 17.90
C THR A 2 -4.37 25.59 16.67
N ASP A 3 -3.16 25.09 16.84
CA ASP A 3 -2.24 24.83 15.72
C ASP A 3 -2.93 23.81 14.79
N ASN A 4 -3.53 24.31 13.72
CA ASN A 4 -4.28 23.53 12.74
C ASN A 4 -3.33 23.02 11.64
N THR A 5 -2.12 22.60 12.03
CA THR A 5 -1.19 21.97 11.10
C THR A 5 -1.70 20.57 10.80
N LYS A 6 -2.13 20.37 9.55
CA LYS A 6 -2.58 19.05 9.07
C LYS A 6 -1.44 18.05 9.19
N LYS A 7 -1.75 16.90 9.79
CA LYS A 7 -0.78 15.83 10.02
C LYS A 7 -0.57 15.01 8.75
N THR A 8 0.65 14.99 8.25
CA THR A 8 1.05 14.17 7.11
C THR A 8 1.82 12.95 7.60
N LEU A 9 1.42 11.77 7.16
CA LEU A 9 2.11 10.50 7.37
C LEU A 9 2.75 10.05 6.07
N ARG A 10 3.98 9.53 6.15
CA ARG A 10 4.68 8.88 5.05
C ARG A 10 4.79 7.39 5.33
N ILE A 11 4.47 6.57 4.34
CA ILE A 11 4.55 5.11 4.44
C ILE A 11 5.44 4.61 3.31
N LEU A 12 6.51 3.90 3.65
CA LEU A 12 7.28 3.09 2.71
C LEU A 12 6.70 1.68 2.75
N PHE A 13 6.02 1.31 1.70
CA PHE A 13 5.37 0.01 1.57
C PHE A 13 5.89 -0.68 0.29
N PRO A 14 6.96 -1.49 0.39
CA PRO A 14 7.65 -2.05 -0.77
C PRO A 14 7.20 -3.47 -1.13
N PRO A 15 5.90 -3.77 -1.36
CA PRO A 15 5.47 -5.10 -1.76
C PRO A 15 5.95 -5.43 -3.17
N TRP A 16 6.04 -6.71 -3.43
CA TRP A 16 6.42 -7.27 -4.72
C TRP A 16 5.46 -8.40 -5.14
N GLN A 17 4.59 -8.80 -4.22
CA GLN A 17 3.77 -10.00 -4.33
C GLN A 17 2.68 -9.89 -5.38
N GLY A 18 2.08 -8.71 -5.56
CA GLY A 18 0.99 -8.50 -6.51
C GLY A 18 1.38 -8.90 -7.94
N GLY A 19 2.51 -8.41 -8.43
CA GLY A 19 3.03 -8.76 -9.74
C GLY A 19 4.13 -9.84 -9.71
N ASN A 20 4.49 -10.37 -8.53
CA ASN A 20 5.60 -11.32 -8.34
C ASN A 20 6.92 -10.82 -8.95
N GLN A 21 7.28 -9.55 -8.69
CA GLN A 21 8.42 -8.88 -9.26
C GLN A 21 9.29 -8.23 -8.18
N GLU A 22 10.54 -8.68 -8.04
CA GLU A 22 11.51 -8.12 -7.09
C GLU A 22 11.72 -6.61 -7.27
N LEU A 23 11.70 -6.14 -8.50
CA LEU A 23 11.95 -4.74 -8.85
C LEU A 23 10.90 -3.78 -8.28
N TYR A 24 9.71 -4.23 -7.93
CA TYR A 24 8.69 -3.39 -7.33
C TYR A 24 9.13 -2.89 -5.95
N GLY A 25 9.66 -3.77 -5.10
CA GLY A 25 10.19 -3.37 -3.82
C GLY A 25 11.39 -2.42 -3.93
N PHE A 26 12.23 -2.59 -4.95
CA PHE A 26 13.31 -1.64 -5.25
C PHE A 26 12.76 -0.28 -5.69
N GLY A 27 11.74 -0.27 -6.57
CA GLY A 27 11.08 0.95 -7.04
C GLY A 27 10.52 1.80 -5.91
N ALA A 28 9.84 1.18 -4.94
CA ALA A 28 9.33 1.86 -3.74
C ALA A 28 10.44 2.56 -2.96
N ARG A 29 11.56 1.88 -2.72
CA ARG A 29 12.72 2.44 -2.00
C ARG A 29 13.39 3.56 -2.78
N LEU A 30 13.49 3.42 -4.10
CA LEU A 30 14.04 4.46 -4.98
C LEU A 30 13.16 5.72 -4.97
N LEU A 31 11.83 5.58 -5.07
CA LEU A 31 10.90 6.70 -4.98
C LEU A 31 11.04 7.43 -3.63
N HIS A 32 11.13 6.68 -2.53
CA HIS A 32 11.37 7.27 -1.22
C HIS A 32 12.71 8.04 -1.18
N TRP A 33 13.78 7.45 -1.70
CA TRP A 33 15.11 8.07 -1.72
C TRP A 33 15.14 9.36 -2.57
N LEU A 34 14.40 9.40 -3.68
CA LEU A 34 14.29 10.58 -4.54
C LEU A 34 13.34 11.65 -3.99
N SER A 35 12.50 11.31 -3.00
CA SER A 35 11.55 12.26 -2.43
C SER A 35 12.25 13.32 -1.59
N PRO A 36 11.70 14.57 -1.52
CA PRO A 36 12.25 15.59 -0.66
C PRO A 36 12.26 15.17 0.81
N GLU A 37 13.29 15.61 1.53
CA GLU A 37 13.33 15.47 3.00
C GLU A 37 12.21 16.29 3.63
N THR A 38 11.54 15.73 4.61
CA THR A 38 10.47 16.39 5.37
C THR A 38 10.52 15.97 6.85
N CYS A 39 9.89 16.78 7.70
CA CYS A 39 9.73 16.44 9.12
C CYS A 39 8.58 15.46 9.38
N SER A 40 7.82 15.06 8.36
CA SER A 40 6.71 14.12 8.50
C SER A 40 7.22 12.73 8.88
N PRO A 41 6.60 12.04 9.84
CA PRO A 41 7.01 10.70 10.24
C PRO A 41 6.94 9.72 9.07
N LEU A 42 7.92 8.82 9.00
CA LEU A 42 7.98 7.74 8.04
C LEU A 42 7.82 6.40 8.77
N TYR A 43 6.90 5.60 8.31
CA TYR A 43 6.74 4.20 8.72
C TYR A 43 7.09 3.29 7.54
N THR A 44 7.77 2.20 7.84
CA THR A 44 8.08 1.17 6.84
C THR A 44 7.29 -0.08 7.17
N ILE A 45 6.46 -0.53 6.22
CA ILE A 45 5.72 -1.79 6.35
C ILE A 45 6.67 -2.97 6.12
N ASN A 46 6.56 -3.96 6.98
CA ASN A 46 7.41 -5.13 6.92
C ASN A 46 6.98 -6.05 5.77
N VAL A 47 7.75 -6.05 4.70
CA VAL A 47 7.55 -6.92 3.53
C VAL A 47 8.70 -7.93 3.50
N PRO A 48 8.43 -9.25 3.42
CA PRO A 48 9.48 -10.26 3.32
C PRO A 48 10.30 -10.07 2.06
N GLU A 49 11.53 -10.56 2.08
CA GLU A 49 12.39 -10.57 0.90
C GLU A 49 11.74 -11.35 -0.25
N PHE A 50 12.09 -10.94 -1.47
CA PHE A 50 11.60 -11.61 -2.66
C PHE A 50 11.98 -13.09 -2.65
N ASN A 51 11.00 -13.94 -2.94
CA ASN A 51 11.20 -15.38 -3.14
C ASN A 51 10.61 -15.76 -4.50
N PRO A 52 11.40 -16.27 -5.45
CA PRO A 52 10.92 -16.69 -6.76
C PRO A 52 9.98 -17.91 -6.70
N ASP A 53 10.04 -18.68 -5.60
CA ASP A 53 9.19 -19.85 -5.42
C ASP A 53 7.80 -19.40 -4.98
N SER A 54 6.89 -19.30 -5.93
CA SER A 54 5.49 -18.95 -5.65
C SER A 54 4.80 -20.05 -4.86
N PRO A 55 4.11 -19.70 -3.76
CA PRO A 55 3.28 -20.67 -3.04
C PRO A 55 2.05 -21.07 -3.87
N GLU A 56 1.37 -22.12 -3.43
CA GLU A 56 0.04 -22.42 -3.96
C GLU A 56 -0.95 -21.29 -3.62
N PRO A 57 -1.84 -20.91 -4.55
CA PRO A 57 -2.83 -19.88 -4.28
C PRO A 57 -3.79 -20.27 -3.15
N GLU A 58 -4.06 -19.33 -2.24
CA GLU A 58 -5.11 -19.44 -1.23
C GLU A 58 -6.30 -18.57 -1.65
N ASP A 59 -7.49 -19.16 -1.81
CA ASP A 59 -8.70 -18.49 -2.30
C ASP A 59 -8.48 -17.74 -3.64
N GLY A 60 -7.63 -18.31 -4.50
CA GLY A 60 -7.30 -17.74 -5.80
C GLY A 60 -6.23 -16.62 -5.77
N LEU A 61 -5.61 -16.36 -4.63
CA LEU A 61 -4.56 -15.34 -4.47
C LEU A 61 -3.24 -15.95 -4.04
N LEU A 62 -2.18 -15.60 -4.74
CA LEU A 62 -0.81 -15.89 -4.31
C LEU A 62 -0.45 -14.99 -3.12
N TYR A 63 0.35 -15.52 -2.21
CA TYR A 63 0.86 -14.78 -1.03
C TYR A 63 -0.23 -14.18 -0.10
N ARG A 64 -1.48 -14.66 -0.19
CA ARG A 64 -2.64 -14.07 0.50
C ARG A 64 -2.38 -13.75 1.97
N ARG A 65 -1.78 -14.65 2.74
CA ARG A 65 -1.50 -14.42 4.17
C ARG A 65 -0.50 -13.29 4.39
N GLN A 66 0.53 -13.21 3.55
CA GLN A 66 1.53 -12.14 3.63
C GLN A 66 0.90 -10.80 3.31
N LEU A 67 0.09 -10.75 2.24
CA LEU A 67 -0.62 -9.53 1.85
C LEU A 67 -1.57 -9.05 2.96
N LEU A 68 -2.36 -9.93 3.55
CA LEU A 68 -3.24 -9.57 4.67
C LEU A 68 -2.44 -9.04 5.86
N SER A 69 -1.35 -9.70 6.24
CA SER A 69 -0.51 -9.23 7.35
C SER A 69 0.08 -7.84 7.10
N GLN A 70 0.49 -7.55 5.88
CA GLN A 70 1.00 -6.24 5.49
C GLN A 70 -0.08 -5.16 5.53
N HIS A 71 -1.29 -5.48 5.08
CA HIS A 71 -2.44 -4.58 5.17
C HIS A 71 -2.85 -4.31 6.61
N ASP A 72 -2.86 -5.35 7.46
CA ASP A 72 -3.16 -5.19 8.90
C ASP A 72 -2.12 -4.29 9.58
N GLU A 73 -0.84 -4.43 9.23
CA GLU A 73 0.22 -3.55 9.74
C GLU A 73 0.02 -2.10 9.26
N ALA A 74 -0.27 -1.91 7.97
CA ALA A 74 -0.53 -0.58 7.42
C ALA A 74 -1.76 0.06 8.09
N TRP A 75 -2.83 -0.69 8.28
CA TRP A 75 -4.02 -0.22 8.99
C TRP A 75 -3.72 0.19 10.44
N ALA A 76 -2.98 -0.62 11.19
CA ALA A 76 -2.59 -0.32 12.56
C ALA A 76 -1.76 0.97 12.67
N VAL A 77 -0.89 1.23 11.69
CA VAL A 77 -0.14 2.50 11.61
C VAL A 77 -1.09 3.67 11.38
N LEU A 78 -2.06 3.54 10.48
CA LEU A 78 -3.04 4.58 10.18
C LEU A 78 -3.94 4.88 11.38
N GLU A 79 -4.42 3.86 12.08
CA GLU A 79 -5.21 4.03 13.32
C GLU A 79 -4.42 4.75 14.41
N LYS A 80 -3.17 4.36 14.60
CA LYS A 80 -2.29 4.97 15.62
C LYS A 80 -2.00 6.44 15.32
N GLU A 81 -1.71 6.75 14.06
CA GLU A 81 -1.24 8.07 13.66
C GLU A 81 -2.39 9.04 13.33
N ASP A 82 -3.56 8.56 12.98
CA ASP A 82 -4.73 9.35 12.57
C ASP A 82 -4.35 10.53 11.64
N PRO A 83 -3.73 10.26 10.47
CA PRO A 83 -3.23 11.32 9.60
C PRO A 83 -4.36 12.04 8.85
N ASP A 84 -4.11 13.32 8.50
CA ASP A 84 -4.96 14.08 7.57
C ASP A 84 -4.52 13.89 6.12
N HIS A 85 -3.22 13.62 5.91
CA HIS A 85 -2.64 13.33 4.61
C HIS A 85 -1.74 12.10 4.70
N ILE A 86 -1.77 11.29 3.65
CA ILE A 86 -0.95 10.09 3.54
C ILE A 86 -0.14 10.17 2.24
N VAL A 87 1.16 9.89 2.33
CA VAL A 87 2.05 9.72 1.19
C VAL A 87 2.58 8.30 1.23
N VAL A 88 2.28 7.51 0.21
CA VAL A 88 2.75 6.11 0.12
C VAL A 88 3.80 6.01 -0.97
N PHE A 89 4.94 5.40 -0.63
CA PHE A 89 5.95 4.96 -1.58
C PHE A 89 5.74 3.47 -1.79
N GLY A 90 5.01 3.11 -2.83
CA GLY A 90 4.54 1.75 -3.09
C GLY A 90 5.42 0.96 -4.04
N GLY A 91 5.38 -0.35 -3.93
CA GLY A 91 5.97 -1.30 -4.87
C GLY A 91 4.99 -1.68 -5.98
N ASP A 92 3.76 -2.04 -5.60
CA ASP A 92 2.66 -2.36 -6.51
C ASP A 92 1.35 -1.67 -6.07
N CYS A 93 0.27 -1.84 -6.82
CA CYS A 93 -1.00 -1.15 -6.60
C CYS A 93 -1.74 -1.59 -5.31
N LEU A 94 -1.39 -2.73 -4.74
CA LEU A 94 -2.00 -3.24 -3.51
C LEU A 94 -1.78 -2.32 -2.30
N VAL A 95 -0.74 -1.48 -2.33
CA VAL A 95 -0.41 -0.54 -1.24
C VAL A 95 -1.52 0.46 -0.94
N ASP A 96 -2.39 0.73 -1.92
CA ASP A 96 -3.41 1.76 -1.83
C ASP A 96 -4.67 1.30 -1.08
N GLN A 97 -4.87 -0.01 -0.90
CA GLN A 97 -6.08 -0.55 -0.29
C GLN A 97 -6.29 -0.05 1.15
N ALA A 98 -5.29 -0.17 2.02
CA ALA A 98 -5.41 0.29 3.40
C ALA A 98 -5.54 1.82 3.51
N PRO A 99 -4.71 2.65 2.84
CA PRO A 99 -4.88 4.10 2.82
C PRO A 99 -6.23 4.56 2.27
N PHE A 100 -6.73 3.96 1.19
CA PHE A 100 -8.05 4.34 0.64
C PHE A 100 -9.19 3.96 1.59
N ALA A 101 -9.16 2.76 2.14
CA ALA A 101 -10.15 2.35 3.12
C ALA A 101 -10.15 3.25 4.35
N TRP A 102 -8.97 3.63 4.86
CA TRP A 102 -8.81 4.56 5.96
C TRP A 102 -9.38 5.94 5.66
N MET A 103 -8.97 6.56 4.54
CA MET A 103 -9.45 7.88 4.16
C MET A 103 -10.94 7.89 3.89
N ASN A 104 -11.48 6.84 3.25
CA ASN A 104 -12.91 6.69 3.04
C ASN A 104 -13.68 6.59 4.36
N HIS A 105 -13.16 5.85 5.34
CA HIS A 105 -13.73 5.79 6.67
C HIS A 105 -13.68 7.15 7.38
N LYS A 106 -12.52 7.82 7.36
CA LYS A 106 -12.31 9.13 7.98
C LYS A 106 -13.23 10.22 7.41
N HIS A 107 -13.56 10.13 6.13
CA HIS A 107 -14.44 11.06 5.43
C HIS A 107 -15.89 10.57 5.26
N ASN A 108 -16.31 9.55 6.01
CA ASN A 108 -17.67 8.99 5.98
C ASN A 108 -18.16 8.61 4.59
N GLY A 109 -17.27 8.14 3.71
CA GLY A 109 -17.59 7.77 2.34
C GLY A 109 -17.64 8.94 1.35
N GLU A 110 -17.41 10.17 1.80
CA GLU A 110 -17.37 11.37 0.94
C GLU A 110 -15.98 11.60 0.37
N MET A 111 -15.50 10.66 -0.46
CA MET A 111 -14.18 10.69 -1.06
C MET A 111 -14.26 10.40 -2.56
N GLY A 112 -13.53 11.18 -3.35
CA GLY A 112 -13.27 10.88 -4.76
C GLY A 112 -11.84 10.36 -4.94
N VAL A 113 -11.64 9.45 -5.89
CA VAL A 113 -10.32 8.91 -6.26
C VAL A 113 -9.99 9.33 -7.69
N LEU A 114 -8.81 9.92 -7.88
CA LEU A 114 -8.22 10.11 -9.19
C LEU A 114 -7.15 9.02 -9.38
N TRP A 115 -7.46 8.04 -10.23
CA TRP A 115 -6.54 6.94 -10.56
C TRP A 115 -5.74 7.29 -11.81
N ILE A 116 -4.40 7.34 -11.69
CA ILE A 116 -3.49 7.66 -12.79
C ILE A 116 -2.53 6.49 -12.96
N ASP A 117 -2.94 5.53 -13.75
CA ASP A 117 -2.23 4.28 -14.02
C ASP A 117 -2.52 3.80 -15.45
N SER A 118 -1.70 2.88 -15.96
CA SER A 118 -1.95 2.18 -17.23
C SER A 118 -3.03 1.10 -17.11
N HIS A 119 -3.37 0.70 -15.88
CA HIS A 119 -4.39 -0.31 -15.56
C HIS A 119 -5.44 0.28 -14.62
N PRO A 120 -6.73 -0.08 -14.78
CA PRO A 120 -7.80 0.44 -13.93
C PRO A 120 -7.93 -0.29 -12.59
N ASP A 121 -7.25 -1.40 -12.37
CA ASP A 121 -7.20 -2.24 -11.17
C ASP A 121 -8.58 -2.58 -10.57
N VAL A 122 -9.53 -2.86 -11.44
CA VAL A 122 -10.94 -3.18 -11.08
C VAL A 122 -11.29 -4.65 -11.28
N LYS A 123 -10.29 -5.49 -11.56
CA LYS A 123 -10.50 -6.93 -11.74
C LYS A 123 -10.69 -7.62 -10.40
N THR A 124 -11.44 -8.72 -10.43
CA THR A 124 -11.67 -9.58 -9.26
C THR A 124 -10.85 -10.86 -9.38
N PRO A 125 -10.67 -11.66 -8.31
CA PRO A 125 -10.00 -12.96 -8.39
C PRO A 125 -10.60 -13.93 -9.43
N ARG A 126 -11.84 -13.69 -9.87
CA ARG A 126 -12.48 -14.49 -10.94
C ARG A 126 -11.94 -14.14 -12.33
N ASP A 127 -11.38 -12.96 -12.47
CA ASP A 127 -10.84 -12.45 -13.74
C ASP A 127 -9.35 -12.80 -13.90
N PHE A 128 -8.68 -13.21 -12.81
CA PHE A 128 -7.30 -13.65 -12.79
C PHE A 128 -7.21 -15.17 -12.64
N THR A 129 -6.56 -15.82 -13.60
CA THR A 129 -6.35 -17.27 -13.56
C THR A 129 -4.98 -17.67 -13.02
N ASN A 130 -4.08 -16.70 -12.83
CA ASN A 130 -2.69 -16.92 -12.41
C ASN A 130 -2.42 -16.63 -10.92
N GLY A 131 -3.45 -16.18 -10.15
CA GLY A 131 -3.33 -15.88 -8.73
C GLY A 131 -2.62 -14.56 -8.39
N HIS A 132 -2.16 -13.79 -9.39
CA HIS A 132 -1.64 -12.44 -9.18
C HIS A 132 -2.78 -11.43 -9.02
N THR A 133 -2.51 -10.33 -8.35
CA THR A 133 -3.49 -9.25 -8.08
C THR A 133 -3.06 -7.97 -8.79
#